data_dc6fa7f8a25d5b0192596db11f0ab9ec
#
_entry.id   dc6fa7f8a25d5b0192596db11f0ab9ec
#
_cell.length_a   1.000
_cell.length_b   1.000
_cell.length_c   1.000
_cell.angle_alpha   90.00
_cell.angle_beta   90.00
_cell.angle_gamma   90.00
#
_symmetry.space_group_name_H-M   'P 1'
#
loop_
_entity.id
_entity.type
_entity.pdbx_description
1 polymer ?
#
loop_
_entity_poly.entity_id
_entity_poly.type
_entity_poly.pdbx_seq_one_letter_code
_entity_poly.pdbx_strand_id
1 'polypeptide(L)'
;MNTKAILLVSVGTSQTKALEKTTLCLKEEIEKKYNRKCYVGYSSRFILSRMKEKGGDYSGIEEAMQQMVSDGVSEVLIQPTFLLNGVECEDMREQIEPYREKFAHVRIGKPLFSEKTDYIKTLQVILDEVRLEEDEALV
;
A
#
# COMPACT_ATOMS: atom_id res chain seq x y z
N MET A 1 -24.94 8.57 -2.92
CA MET A 1 -23.84 8.80 -3.88
C MET A 1 -22.77 7.74 -3.74
N ASN A 2 -22.34 7.15 -4.84
CA ASN A 2 -21.25 6.18 -4.83
C ASN A 2 -19.91 6.92 -4.71
N THR A 3 -19.37 6.98 -3.51
CA THR A 3 -18.05 7.54 -3.26
C THR A 3 -17.00 6.44 -3.36
N LYS A 4 -16.09 6.59 -4.29
CA LYS A 4 -14.99 5.63 -4.52
C LYS A 4 -13.70 6.17 -3.93
N ALA A 5 -12.97 5.32 -3.24
CA ALA A 5 -11.67 5.67 -2.66
C ALA A 5 -10.67 4.54 -2.82
N ILE A 6 -9.42 4.86 -2.59
CA ILE A 6 -8.32 3.91 -2.63
C ILE A 6 -7.73 3.80 -1.22
N LEU A 7 -7.50 2.57 -0.77
CA LEU A 7 -6.73 2.30 0.43
C LEU A 7 -5.38 1.70 0.03
N LEU A 8 -4.33 2.45 0.26
CA LEU A 8 -2.96 1.99 0.07
C LEU A 8 -2.50 1.29 1.35
N VAL A 9 -2.10 0.05 1.25
CA VAL A 9 -1.64 -0.75 2.41
C VAL A 9 -0.14 -0.96 2.32
N SER A 10 0.56 -0.53 3.36
CA SER A 10 2.02 -0.65 3.48
C SER A 10 2.36 -1.26 4.84
N VAL A 11 3.50 -1.92 4.92
CA VAL A 11 4.03 -2.41 6.21
C VAL A 11 4.31 -1.25 7.16
N GLY A 12 4.83 -0.16 6.64
CA GLY A 12 5.22 1.01 7.39
C GLY A 12 6.74 1.10 7.59
N THR A 13 7.17 2.23 8.09
CA THR A 13 8.56 2.47 8.49
C THR A 13 8.63 3.54 9.55
N SER A 14 9.51 3.37 10.53
CA SER A 14 9.79 4.39 11.54
C SER A 14 10.76 5.48 11.05
N GLN A 15 11.25 5.37 9.82
CA GLN A 15 12.13 6.35 9.20
C GLN A 15 11.32 7.39 8.41
N THR A 16 11.16 8.58 8.97
CA THR A 16 10.33 9.64 8.39
C THR A 16 10.70 9.98 6.95
N LYS A 17 12.00 10.11 6.66
CA LYS A 17 12.48 10.42 5.30
C LYS A 17 12.16 9.31 4.30
N ALA A 18 12.25 8.04 4.73
CA ALA A 18 11.88 6.91 3.89
C ALA A 18 10.37 6.90 3.62
N LEU A 19 9.56 7.20 4.64
CA LEU A 19 8.11 7.29 4.53
C LEU A 19 7.67 8.35 3.51
N GLU A 20 8.26 9.55 3.59
CA GLU A 20 7.98 10.65 2.65
C GLU A 20 8.33 10.30 1.19
N LYS A 21 9.45 9.61 0.99
CA LYS A 21 9.92 9.21 -0.35
C LYS A 21 9.20 7.99 -0.94
N THR A 22 8.51 7.22 -0.13
CA THR A 22 7.85 5.98 -0.57
C THR A 22 6.33 6.10 -0.48
N THR A 23 5.75 5.73 0.64
CA THR A 23 4.30 5.61 0.79
C THR A 23 3.56 6.94 0.57
N LEU A 24 4.07 8.03 1.15
CA LEU A 24 3.41 9.34 1.01
C LEU A 24 3.54 9.89 -0.41
N CYS A 25 4.68 9.71 -1.04
CA CYS A 25 4.88 10.07 -2.46
C CYS A 25 3.93 9.27 -3.36
N LEU A 26 3.83 7.98 -3.15
CA LEU A 26 2.93 7.11 -3.91
C LEU A 26 1.46 7.50 -3.71
N LYS A 27 1.06 7.82 -2.47
CA LYS A 27 -0.27 8.34 -2.17
C LYS A 27 -0.62 9.58 -3.00
N GLU A 28 0.27 10.56 -3.02
CA GLU A 28 0.07 11.79 -3.80
C GLU A 28 -0.04 11.54 -5.30
N GLU A 29 0.80 10.68 -5.84
CA GLU A 29 0.77 10.31 -7.26
C GLU A 29 -0.53 9.58 -7.65
N ILE A 30 -1.02 8.71 -6.77
CA ILE A 30 -2.30 8.01 -6.96
C ILE A 30 -3.46 9.01 -6.95
N GLU A 31 -3.48 9.93 -6.00
CA GLU A 31 -4.53 10.95 -5.91
C GLU A 31 -4.59 11.84 -7.15
N LYS A 32 -3.42 12.26 -7.64
CA LYS A 32 -3.32 13.06 -8.87
C LYS A 32 -3.78 12.30 -10.10
N LYS A 33 -3.31 11.06 -10.26
CA LYS A 33 -3.58 10.25 -11.45
C LYS A 33 -5.03 9.85 -11.58
N TYR A 34 -5.66 9.44 -10.48
CA TYR A 34 -7.01 8.88 -10.49
C TYR A 34 -8.09 9.86 -10.02
N ASN A 35 -7.70 11.01 -9.54
CA ASN A 35 -8.59 12.03 -8.95
C ASN A 35 -9.53 11.39 -7.90
N ARG A 36 -8.95 10.62 -6.99
CA ARG A 36 -9.66 9.93 -5.92
C ARG A 36 -8.89 10.06 -4.62
N LYS A 37 -9.62 10.16 -3.52
CA LYS A 37 -9.00 10.19 -2.19
C LYS A 37 -8.30 8.87 -1.91
N CYS A 38 -7.06 8.95 -1.48
CA CYS A 38 -6.23 7.81 -1.10
C CYS A 38 -6.00 7.82 0.41
N TYR A 39 -6.44 6.76 1.07
CA TYR A 39 -6.16 6.51 2.48
C TYR A 39 -4.94 5.61 2.57
N VAL A 40 -4.25 5.67 3.69
CA VAL A 40 -3.10 4.79 3.95
C VAL A 40 -3.35 4.01 5.24
N GLY A 41 -3.20 2.70 5.16
CA GLY A 41 -3.26 1.81 6.31
C GLY A 41 -1.94 1.04 6.45
N TYR A 42 -1.33 1.10 7.62
CA TYR A 42 -0.10 0.38 7.91
C TYR A 42 -0.41 -0.97 8.55
N SER A 43 0.12 -2.05 7.96
CA SER A 43 -0.23 -3.41 8.36
C SER A 43 0.54 -3.91 9.59
N SER A 44 1.77 -3.46 9.79
CA SER A 44 2.57 -3.87 10.95
C SER A 44 2.19 -3.06 12.18
N ARG A 45 1.55 -3.72 13.14
CA ARG A 45 1.16 -3.10 14.42
C ARG A 45 2.37 -2.60 15.21
N PHE A 46 3.45 -3.34 15.17
CA PHE A 46 4.70 -2.97 15.85
C PHE A 46 5.31 -1.70 15.24
N ILE A 47 5.47 -1.66 13.93
CA ILE A 47 6.02 -0.49 13.23
C ILE A 47 5.09 0.72 13.38
N LEU A 48 3.77 0.51 13.27
CA LEU A 48 2.77 1.57 13.46
C LEU A 48 2.89 2.20 14.85
N SER A 49 3.05 1.40 15.89
CA SER A 49 3.28 1.86 17.26
C SER A 49 4.51 2.78 17.33
N ARG A 50 5.61 2.38 16.69
CA ARG A 50 6.83 3.19 16.60
C ARG A 50 6.63 4.49 15.84
N MET A 51 5.87 4.46 14.75
CA MET A 51 5.52 5.65 13.98
C MET A 51 4.72 6.65 14.82
N LYS A 52 3.74 6.16 15.57
CA LYS A 52 2.91 6.98 16.47
C LYS A 52 3.71 7.58 17.63
N GLU A 53 4.67 6.85 18.19
CA GLU A 53 5.58 7.36 19.25
C GLU A 53 6.39 8.56 18.77
N LYS A 54 6.71 8.65 17.49
CA LYS A 54 7.43 9.78 16.89
C LYS A 54 6.53 10.99 16.57
N GLY A 55 5.26 10.95 16.95
CA GLY A 55 4.33 12.07 16.86
C GLY A 55 3.61 12.23 15.54
N GLY A 56 3.59 11.22 14.69
CA GLY A 56 2.84 11.25 13.43
C GLY A 56 1.38 10.81 13.58
N ASP A 57 0.51 11.33 12.73
CA ASP A 57 -0.88 10.88 12.62
C ASP A 57 -0.96 9.77 11.57
N TYR A 58 -0.75 8.55 12.01
CA TYR A 58 -0.74 7.36 11.16
C TYR A 58 -1.82 6.39 11.61
N SER A 59 -2.42 5.69 10.62
CA SER A 59 -3.50 4.74 10.85
C SER A 59 -3.06 3.32 10.49
N GLY A 60 -3.54 2.35 11.26
CA GLY A 60 -3.54 0.95 10.86
C GLY A 60 -4.62 0.69 9.81
N ILE A 61 -4.70 -0.54 9.32
CA ILE A 61 -5.72 -0.94 8.33
C ILE A 61 -7.13 -0.74 8.91
N GLU A 62 -7.36 -1.21 10.13
CA GLU A 62 -8.67 -1.11 10.79
C GLU A 62 -9.10 0.35 10.98
N GLU A 63 -8.20 1.19 11.48
CA GLU A 63 -8.47 2.63 11.67
C GLU A 63 -8.79 3.32 10.33
N ALA A 64 -8.04 2.99 9.28
CA ALA A 64 -8.28 3.53 7.94
C ALA A 64 -9.63 3.09 7.38
N MET A 65 -10.00 1.81 7.55
CA MET A 65 -11.30 1.28 7.13
C MET A 65 -12.46 1.96 7.88
N GLN A 66 -12.31 2.16 9.19
CA GLN A 66 -13.29 2.89 10.00
C GLN A 66 -13.46 4.34 9.54
N GLN A 67 -12.35 5.00 9.24
CA GLN A 67 -12.37 6.37 8.72
C GLN A 67 -13.09 6.44 7.37
N MET A 68 -12.85 5.50 6.48
CA MET A 68 -13.52 5.42 5.19
C MET A 68 -15.03 5.24 5.34
N VAL A 69 -15.47 4.39 6.28
CA VAL A 69 -16.89 4.22 6.60
C VAL A 69 -17.49 5.55 7.10
N SER A 70 -16.81 6.22 8.02
CA SER A 70 -17.26 7.53 8.56
C SER A 70 -17.33 8.60 7.47
N ASP A 71 -16.44 8.57 6.50
CA ASP A 71 -16.42 9.51 5.39
C ASP A 71 -17.46 9.19 4.30
N GLY A 72 -18.22 8.12 4.46
CA GLY A 72 -19.27 7.73 3.51
C GLY A 72 -18.76 7.06 2.24
N VAL A 73 -17.57 6.48 2.27
CA VAL A 73 -17.03 5.73 1.13
C VAL A 73 -17.85 4.47 0.89
N SER A 74 -18.29 4.25 -0.34
CA SER A 74 -19.10 3.08 -0.70
C SER A 74 -18.32 2.01 -1.46
N GLU A 75 -17.33 2.41 -2.26
CA GLU A 75 -16.50 1.47 -3.01
C GLU A 75 -15.02 1.70 -2.70
N VAL A 76 -14.31 0.63 -2.38
CA VAL A 76 -12.90 0.67 -1.99
C VAL A 76 -12.07 -0.22 -2.90
N LEU A 77 -11.00 0.34 -3.45
CA LEU A 77 -9.90 -0.42 -4.03
C LEU A 77 -8.76 -0.43 -3.00
N ILE A 78 -8.39 -1.62 -2.55
CA ILE A 78 -7.29 -1.82 -1.61
C ILE A 78 -6.07 -2.26 -2.40
N GLN A 79 -5.02 -1.43 -2.37
CA GLN A 79 -3.78 -1.72 -3.08
C GLN A 79 -2.65 -1.98 -2.08
N PRO A 80 -2.19 -3.23 -1.98
CA PRO A 80 -0.99 -3.53 -1.20
C PRO A 80 0.27 -3.04 -1.92
N THR A 81 1.24 -2.57 -1.15
CA THR A 81 2.58 -2.23 -1.65
C THR A 81 3.57 -3.38 -1.44
N PHE A 82 3.10 -4.53 -1.03
CA PHE A 82 3.92 -5.72 -0.80
C PHE A 82 4.49 -6.25 -2.13
N LEU A 83 5.69 -6.79 -2.06
CA LEU A 83 6.33 -7.36 -3.25
C LEU A 83 5.72 -8.70 -3.65
N LEU A 84 5.41 -9.56 -2.69
CA LEU A 84 4.96 -10.92 -2.90
C LEU A 84 3.60 -11.19 -2.24
N ASN A 85 2.89 -12.16 -2.77
CA ASN A 85 1.67 -12.68 -2.17
C ASN A 85 2.02 -13.68 -1.06
N GLY A 86 2.40 -13.17 0.09
CA GLY A 86 2.83 -13.95 1.24
C GLY A 86 2.03 -13.65 2.51
N VAL A 87 2.66 -13.84 3.65
CA VAL A 87 2.06 -13.67 4.98
C VAL A 87 1.48 -12.27 5.17
N GLU A 88 2.14 -11.23 4.67
CA GLU A 88 1.66 -9.85 4.76
C GLU A 88 0.32 -9.66 4.04
N CYS A 89 0.13 -10.30 2.90
CA CYS A 89 -1.14 -10.25 2.17
C CYS A 89 -2.25 -10.99 2.91
N GLU A 90 -1.95 -12.11 3.52
CA GLU A 90 -2.91 -12.87 4.32
C GLU A 90 -3.34 -12.08 5.56
N ASP A 91 -2.39 -11.52 6.29
CA ASP A 91 -2.67 -10.67 7.46
C ASP A 91 -3.50 -9.43 7.07
N MET A 92 -3.19 -8.81 5.96
CA MET A 92 -3.98 -7.70 5.41
C MET A 92 -5.42 -8.13 5.14
N ARG A 93 -5.65 -9.27 4.50
CA ARG A 93 -7.00 -9.78 4.21
C ARG A 93 -7.78 -10.07 5.48
N GLU A 94 -7.15 -10.64 6.49
CA GLU A 94 -7.76 -10.89 7.79
C GLU A 94 -8.19 -9.60 8.49
N GLN A 95 -7.37 -8.56 8.43
CA GLN A 95 -7.70 -7.25 9.00
C GLN A 95 -8.84 -6.54 8.25
N ILE A 96 -8.97 -6.77 6.95
CA ILE A 96 -10.01 -6.17 6.10
C ILE A 96 -11.36 -6.86 6.27
N GLU A 97 -11.38 -8.16 6.44
CA GLU A 97 -12.59 -8.99 6.39
C GLU A 97 -13.74 -8.49 7.27
N PRO A 98 -13.53 -8.05 8.54
CA PRO A 98 -14.61 -7.54 9.37
C PRO A 98 -15.30 -6.29 8.83
N TYR A 99 -14.66 -5.57 7.92
CA TYR A 99 -15.16 -4.32 7.35
C TYR A 99 -15.76 -4.48 5.96
N ARG A 100 -15.60 -5.63 5.33
CA ARG A 100 -16.02 -5.88 3.94
C ARG A 100 -17.49 -5.58 3.71
N GLU A 101 -18.34 -5.99 4.63
CA GLU A 101 -19.80 -5.80 4.55
C GLU A 101 -20.25 -4.33 4.71
N LYS A 102 -19.37 -3.47 5.19
CA LYS A 102 -19.68 -2.05 5.39
C LYS A 102 -19.57 -1.22 4.12
N PHE A 103 -19.09 -1.82 3.04
CA PHE A 103 -18.95 -1.19 1.74
C PHE A 103 -19.80 -1.93 0.71
N ALA A 104 -20.26 -1.20 -0.31
CA ALA A 104 -20.97 -1.82 -1.42
C ALA A 104 -20.07 -2.73 -2.25
N HIS A 105 -18.83 -2.29 -2.48
CA HIS A 105 -17.82 -3.06 -3.19
C HIS A 105 -16.43 -2.89 -2.58
N VAL A 106 -15.74 -4.01 -2.38
CA VAL A 106 -14.34 -4.05 -1.97
C VAL A 106 -13.56 -4.89 -2.98
N ARG A 107 -12.54 -4.28 -3.56
CA ARG A 107 -11.60 -4.97 -4.44
C ARG A 107 -10.20 -4.90 -3.84
N ILE A 108 -9.48 -6.00 -3.90
CA ILE A 108 -8.10 -6.09 -3.44
C ILE A 108 -7.20 -6.27 -4.65
N GLY A 109 -6.30 -5.32 -4.85
CA GLY A 109 -5.29 -5.38 -5.90
C GLY A 109 -4.22 -6.42 -5.60
N LYS A 110 -3.46 -6.78 -6.63
CA LYS A 110 -2.36 -7.75 -6.51
C LYS A 110 -1.10 -7.09 -5.98
N PRO A 111 -0.23 -7.82 -5.26
CA PRO A 111 1.11 -7.35 -4.95
C PRO A 111 1.94 -7.19 -6.24
N LEU A 112 3.11 -6.55 -6.14
CA LEU A 112 3.94 -6.20 -7.29
C LEU A 112 4.31 -7.42 -8.15
N PHE A 113 4.74 -8.49 -7.50
CA PHE A 113 5.14 -9.74 -8.17
C PHE A 113 4.03 -10.79 -8.05
N SER A 114 3.10 -10.79 -8.99
CA SER A 114 1.99 -11.74 -9.03
C SER A 114 2.11 -12.71 -10.21
N GLU A 115 2.70 -12.26 -11.30
CA GLU A 115 2.85 -13.03 -12.53
C GLU A 115 4.32 -13.02 -13.00
N LYS A 116 4.68 -13.99 -13.83
CA LYS A 116 6.04 -14.08 -14.38
C LYS A 116 6.47 -12.82 -15.11
N THR A 117 5.55 -12.18 -15.83
CA THR A 117 5.80 -10.94 -16.56
C THR A 117 6.16 -9.78 -15.64
N ASP A 118 5.67 -9.76 -14.40
CA ASP A 118 6.00 -8.71 -13.42
C ASP A 118 7.47 -8.73 -13.04
N TYR A 119 8.05 -9.92 -12.88
CA TYR A 119 9.47 -10.09 -12.60
C TYR A 119 10.32 -9.57 -13.76
N ILE A 120 9.93 -9.86 -14.99
CA ILE A 120 10.63 -9.42 -16.20
C ILE A 120 10.59 -7.89 -16.31
N LYS A 121 9.42 -7.28 -16.13
CA LYS A 121 9.25 -5.82 -16.17
C LYS A 121 10.07 -5.11 -15.09
N THR A 122 10.06 -5.64 -13.87
CA THR A 122 10.83 -5.07 -12.76
C THR A 122 12.33 -5.18 -13.01
N LEU A 123 12.79 -6.32 -13.50
CA LEU A 123 14.19 -6.52 -13.88
C LEU A 123 14.61 -5.52 -14.97
N GLN A 124 13.76 -5.28 -15.96
CA GLN A 124 14.03 -4.31 -17.01
C GLN A 124 14.22 -2.90 -16.44
N VAL A 125 13.33 -2.47 -15.53
CA VAL A 125 13.46 -1.17 -14.85
C VAL A 125 14.77 -1.06 -14.09
N ILE A 126 15.15 -2.11 -13.35
CA ILE A 126 16.40 -2.11 -12.58
C ILE A 126 17.61 -2.03 -13.53
N LEU A 127 17.61 -2.80 -14.61
CA LEU A 127 18.71 -2.80 -15.58
C LEU A 127 18.83 -1.47 -16.34
N ASP A 128 17.74 -0.77 -16.57
CA ASP A 128 17.76 0.57 -17.18
C ASP A 128 18.39 1.63 -16.26
N GLU A 129 18.24 1.45 -14.94
CA GLU A 129 18.80 2.38 -13.93
C GLU A 129 20.24 2.03 -13.53
N VAL A 130 20.63 0.77 -13.65
CA VAL A 130 21.93 0.25 -13.20
C VAL A 130 22.78 -0.11 -14.42
N ARG A 131 23.97 0.54 -14.56
CA ARG A 131 24.96 0.14 -15.55
C ARG A 131 25.88 -0.90 -14.93
N LEU A 132 25.87 -2.09 -15.51
CA LEU A 132 26.78 -3.17 -15.13
C LEU A 132 27.99 -3.21 -16.06
N GLU A 133 29.18 -3.38 -15.50
CA GLU A 133 30.38 -3.71 -16.26
C GLU A 133 30.37 -5.19 -16.66
N GLU A 134 31.22 -5.60 -17.61
CA GLU A 134 31.19 -6.98 -18.14
C GLU A 134 31.37 -8.08 -17.09
N ASP A 135 32.09 -7.78 -16.01
CA ASP A 135 32.39 -8.71 -14.92
C ASP A 135 31.54 -8.49 -13.66
N GLU A 136 30.56 -7.60 -13.71
CA GLU A 136 29.66 -7.31 -12.60
C GLU A 136 28.34 -8.10 -12.69
N ALA A 137 27.78 -8.43 -11.56
CA ALA A 137 26.45 -9.02 -11.45
C ALA A 137 25.56 -8.21 -10.51
N LEU A 138 24.28 -8.15 -10.84
CA LEU A 138 23.26 -7.56 -9.96
C LEU A 138 22.95 -8.56 -8.84
N VAL A 139 23.13 -8.13 -7.61
CA VAL A 139 22.89 -8.94 -6.42
C VAL A 139 21.73 -8.36 -5.61
#